data_a06951d324844f57e8a771852fb56ec9
#
_entry.id   a06951d324844f57e8a771852fb56ec9
#
_cell.length_a   1.000
_cell.length_b   1.000
_cell.length_c   1.000
_cell.angle_alpha   90.00
_cell.angle_beta   90.00
_cell.angle_gamma   90.00
#
_symmetry.space_group_name_H-M   'P 1'
#
loop_
_entity.id
_entity.type
_entity.pdbx_description
1 polymer ?
#
loop_
_entity_poly.entity_id
_entity_poly.type
_entity_poly.pdbx_seq_one_letter_code
_entity_poly.pdbx_strand_id
1 'polypeptide(L)'
;RASRRLTGGEHPAALKRGESVEQPVYEFAKHDRQIGVTKRVEARPIVIIEGIHVLSDPTFASLFDLTVFVDAPADLRLIRRIRRDEAERGRSAESVIQQYLRFVRAAQARFIDPARHICDIVVSCEVASPNLDAPPDADSIDRLVAPVWTQLHKLGVAPLD
;
A
#
# COMPACT_ATOMS: atom_id res chain seq x y z
N ARG A 1 -16.49 -8.04 26.00
CA ARG A 1 -15.12 -7.47 25.98
C ARG A 1 -14.92 -6.87 24.60
N ALA A 2 -14.95 -5.54 24.51
CA ALA A 2 -14.69 -4.82 23.29
C ALA A 2 -13.29 -5.20 22.78
N SER A 3 -13.20 -5.75 21.58
CA SER A 3 -11.94 -5.94 20.88
C SER A 3 -11.31 -4.58 20.72
N ARG A 4 -10.21 -4.32 21.43
CA ARG A 4 -9.43 -3.09 21.35
C ARG A 4 -9.05 -2.93 19.88
N ARG A 5 -9.54 -1.88 19.23
CA ARG A 5 -9.01 -1.47 17.92
C ARG A 5 -7.55 -1.13 18.18
N LEU A 6 -6.65 -2.01 17.76
CA LEU A 6 -5.25 -1.65 17.75
C LEU A 6 -5.12 -0.43 16.84
N THR A 7 -4.62 0.66 17.38
CA THR A 7 -4.33 1.87 16.61
C THR A 7 -3.27 1.51 15.57
N GLY A 8 -3.38 2.03 14.36
CA GLY A 8 -2.55 1.63 13.22
C GLY A 8 -1.04 1.63 13.46
N GLY A 9 -0.55 2.32 14.50
CA GLY A 9 0.88 2.42 14.85
C GLY A 9 1.43 1.33 15.78
N GLU A 10 0.59 0.54 16.47
CA GLU A 10 1.07 -0.42 17.48
C GLU A 10 1.84 -1.60 16.85
N HIS A 11 1.38 -2.15 15.73
CA HIS A 11 2.04 -3.27 15.06
C HIS A 11 3.40 -2.91 14.45
N PRO A 12 3.53 -1.84 13.65
CA PRO A 12 4.84 -1.42 13.13
C PRO A 12 5.84 -1.09 14.24
N ALA A 13 5.41 -0.43 15.29
CA ALA A 13 6.29 -0.12 16.43
C ALA A 13 6.77 -1.38 17.14
N ALA A 14 5.92 -2.40 17.31
CA ALA A 14 6.29 -3.69 17.88
C ALA A 14 7.28 -4.44 16.97
N LEU A 15 6.99 -4.53 15.66
CA LEU A 15 7.90 -5.14 14.69
C LEU A 15 9.27 -4.46 14.66
N LYS A 16 9.31 -3.13 14.76
CA LYS A 16 10.56 -2.35 14.84
C LYS A 16 11.38 -2.66 16.10
N ARG A 17 10.73 -3.06 17.21
CA ARG A 17 11.41 -3.53 18.44
C ARG A 17 11.81 -5.00 18.38
N GLY A 18 11.56 -5.71 17.28
CA GLY A 18 11.86 -7.14 17.17
C GLY A 18 10.75 -8.06 17.72
N GLU A 19 9.58 -7.51 18.04
CA GLU A 19 8.45 -8.25 18.59
C GLU A 19 7.54 -8.77 17.47
N SER A 20 7.02 -10.00 17.62
CA SER A 20 5.99 -10.51 16.71
C SER A 20 4.63 -9.89 17.01
N VAL A 21 3.77 -9.80 16.01
CA VAL A 21 2.41 -9.23 16.14
C VAL A 21 1.36 -10.18 15.57
N GLU A 22 0.14 -10.08 16.10
CA GLU A 22 -1.04 -10.80 15.61
C GLU A 22 -1.86 -9.87 14.70
N GLN A 23 -1.65 -9.99 13.38
CA GLN A 23 -2.37 -9.20 12.38
C GLN A 23 -3.78 -9.77 12.16
N PRO A 24 -4.85 -8.95 12.30
CA PRO A 24 -6.19 -9.39 11.96
C PRO A 24 -6.33 -9.77 10.48
N VAL A 25 -7.03 -10.87 10.22
CA VAL A 25 -7.37 -11.26 8.84
C VAL A 25 -8.61 -10.51 8.39
N TYR A 26 -8.55 -9.91 7.20
CA TYR A 26 -9.65 -9.17 6.61
C TYR A 26 -10.38 -10.00 5.57
N GLU A 27 -11.70 -10.02 5.62
CA GLU A 27 -12.56 -10.71 4.65
C GLU A 27 -13.17 -9.68 3.69
N PHE A 28 -12.62 -9.60 2.49
CA PHE A 28 -13.04 -8.61 1.49
C PHE A 28 -14.49 -8.77 1.03
N ALA A 29 -15.01 -10.00 1.00
CA ALA A 29 -16.39 -10.29 0.61
C ALA A 29 -17.41 -9.70 1.61
N LYS A 30 -17.04 -9.64 2.89
CA LYS A 30 -17.90 -9.09 3.96
C LYS A 30 -17.55 -7.65 4.34
N HIS A 31 -16.52 -7.07 3.75
CA HIS A 31 -15.99 -5.75 4.10
C HIS A 31 -15.67 -5.59 5.60
N ASP A 32 -15.27 -6.68 6.27
CA ASP A 32 -14.98 -6.69 7.71
C ASP A 32 -13.81 -7.63 8.05
N ARG A 33 -13.35 -7.54 9.29
CA ARG A 33 -12.33 -8.44 9.84
C ARG A 33 -12.98 -9.76 10.23
N GLN A 34 -12.29 -10.87 9.99
CA GLN A 34 -12.71 -12.17 10.52
C GLN A 34 -12.57 -12.15 12.05
N ILE A 35 -13.69 -12.34 12.74
CA ILE A 35 -13.70 -12.32 14.22
C ILE A 35 -12.87 -13.46 14.77
N GLY A 36 -11.86 -13.12 15.60
CA GLY A 36 -11.01 -14.11 16.27
C GLY A 36 -9.96 -14.78 15.38
N VAL A 37 -9.83 -14.38 14.11
CA VAL A 37 -8.80 -14.91 13.21
C VAL A 37 -7.69 -13.91 13.07
N THR A 38 -6.45 -14.32 13.40
CA THR A 38 -5.25 -13.53 13.24
C THR A 38 -4.18 -14.31 12.48
N LYS A 39 -3.24 -13.60 11.88
CA LYS A 39 -2.02 -14.14 11.31
C LYS A 39 -0.84 -13.59 12.08
N ARG A 40 -0.01 -14.47 12.61
CA ARG A 40 1.24 -14.07 13.27
C ARG A 40 2.23 -13.56 12.22
N VAL A 41 2.73 -12.36 12.46
CA VAL A 41 3.78 -11.72 11.67
C VAL A 41 5.00 -11.55 12.58
N GLU A 42 6.12 -12.12 12.18
CA GLU A 42 7.37 -12.02 12.92
C GLU A 42 8.17 -10.80 12.46
N ALA A 43 8.91 -10.22 13.39
CA ALA A 43 9.86 -9.17 13.06
C ALA A 43 10.98 -9.75 12.16
N ARG A 44 11.38 -8.96 11.19
CA ARG A 44 12.47 -9.25 10.25
C ARG A 44 13.34 -8.01 10.10
N PRO A 45 14.60 -8.15 9.63
CA PRO A 45 15.47 -7.00 9.37
C PRO A 45 14.85 -5.96 8.44
N ILE A 46 14.05 -6.42 7.48
CA ILE A 46 13.25 -5.57 6.58
C ILE A 46 11.79 -5.93 6.75
N VAL A 47 10.97 -4.93 7.06
CA VAL A 47 9.50 -5.05 7.13
C VAL A 47 8.89 -4.04 6.17
N ILE A 48 8.13 -4.53 5.20
CA ILE A 48 7.42 -3.69 4.23
C ILE A 48 5.95 -3.62 4.65
N ILE A 49 5.45 -2.40 4.81
CA ILE A 49 4.04 -2.13 5.11
C ILE A 49 3.45 -1.36 3.96
N GLU A 50 2.39 -1.89 3.37
CA GLU A 50 1.72 -1.26 2.24
C GLU A 50 0.28 -0.87 2.59
N GLY A 51 -0.19 0.20 1.99
CA GLY A 51 -1.58 0.64 2.09
C GLY A 51 -1.76 2.11 1.73
N ILE A 52 -2.89 2.42 1.14
CA ILE A 52 -3.18 3.79 0.65
C ILE A 52 -3.25 4.84 1.78
N HIS A 53 -3.46 4.43 3.01
CA HIS A 53 -3.56 5.33 4.18
C HIS A 53 -2.32 5.30 5.08
N VAL A 54 -1.28 4.56 4.71
CA VAL A 54 -0.08 4.38 5.55
C VAL A 54 0.61 5.72 5.86
N LEU A 55 0.64 6.63 4.90
CA LEU A 55 1.26 7.96 5.06
C LEU A 55 0.24 9.08 5.35
N SER A 56 -1.05 8.76 5.52
CA SER A 56 -2.08 9.77 5.81
C SER A 56 -2.05 10.28 7.26
N ASP A 57 -1.41 9.53 8.16
CA ASP A 57 -1.22 9.91 9.57
C ASP A 57 0.27 10.19 9.80
N PRO A 58 0.64 11.43 10.13
CA PRO A 58 2.05 11.79 10.39
C PRO A 58 2.69 11.00 11.53
N THR A 59 1.91 10.66 12.56
CA THR A 59 2.41 9.86 13.68
C THR A 59 2.78 8.45 13.23
N PHE A 60 1.98 7.88 12.33
CA PHE A 60 2.26 6.58 11.75
C PHE A 60 3.44 6.65 10.77
N ALA A 61 3.47 7.68 9.92
CA ALA A 61 4.56 7.89 8.97
C ALA A 61 5.93 8.00 9.66
N SER A 62 6.00 8.61 10.85
CA SER A 62 7.26 8.74 11.60
C SER A 62 7.86 7.43 12.11
N LEU A 63 7.14 6.33 12.04
CA LEU A 63 7.64 5.00 12.42
C LEU A 63 8.52 4.35 11.35
N PHE A 64 8.44 4.80 10.11
CA PHE A 64 9.17 4.22 8.99
C PHE A 64 10.56 4.83 8.82
N ASP A 65 11.53 3.99 8.49
CA ASP A 65 12.90 4.42 8.16
C ASP A 65 13.01 4.88 6.71
N LEU A 66 12.08 4.43 5.86
CA LEU A 66 11.95 4.83 4.47
C LEU A 66 10.48 4.82 4.06
N THR A 67 10.03 5.89 3.45
CA THR A 67 8.68 6.07 2.94
C THR A 67 8.68 6.22 1.42
N VAL A 68 7.85 5.44 0.75
CA VAL A 68 7.77 5.43 -0.72
C VAL A 68 6.34 5.69 -1.16
N PHE A 69 6.15 6.68 -2.01
CA PHE A 69 4.88 6.94 -2.67
C PHE A 69 4.93 6.39 -4.10
N VAL A 70 4.05 5.44 -4.40
CA VAL A 70 3.89 4.92 -5.76
C VAL A 70 2.85 5.77 -6.49
N ASP A 71 3.32 6.60 -7.39
CA ASP A 71 2.48 7.48 -8.19
C ASP A 71 2.08 6.82 -9.51
N ALA A 72 0.81 6.89 -9.83
CA ALA A 72 0.26 6.43 -11.10
C ALA A 72 -0.82 7.40 -11.59
N PRO A 73 -0.92 7.67 -12.89
CA PRO A 73 -1.95 8.51 -13.47
C PRO A 73 -3.37 8.08 -13.04
N ALA A 74 -4.23 9.06 -12.79
CA ALA A 74 -5.56 8.81 -12.22
C ALA A 74 -6.45 7.95 -13.12
N ASP A 75 -6.33 8.10 -14.43
CA ASP A 75 -7.00 7.29 -15.45
C ASP A 75 -6.55 5.82 -15.39
N LEU A 76 -5.25 5.57 -15.32
CA LEU A 76 -4.72 4.21 -15.18
C LEU A 76 -5.16 3.56 -13.86
N ARG A 77 -5.14 4.31 -12.76
CA ARG A 77 -5.65 3.81 -11.48
C ARG A 77 -7.13 3.42 -11.56
N LEU A 78 -7.95 4.23 -12.23
CA LEU A 78 -9.37 3.93 -12.41
C LEU A 78 -9.58 2.71 -13.30
N ILE A 79 -8.90 2.61 -14.43
CA ILE A 79 -9.00 1.47 -15.36
C ILE A 79 -8.60 0.16 -14.64
N ARG A 80 -7.46 0.15 -13.94
CA ARG A 80 -7.00 -1.02 -13.16
C ARG A 80 -8.01 -1.41 -12.09
N ARG A 81 -8.61 -0.43 -11.42
CA ARG A 81 -9.63 -0.66 -10.41
C ARG A 81 -10.90 -1.28 -11.00
N ILE A 82 -11.40 -0.77 -12.14
CA ILE A 82 -12.58 -1.33 -12.81
C ILE A 82 -12.32 -2.80 -13.13
N ARG A 83 -11.24 -3.11 -13.84
CA ARG A 83 -10.89 -4.49 -14.22
C ARG A 83 -10.80 -5.43 -13.01
N ARG A 84 -10.06 -5.04 -11.98
CA ARG A 84 -9.95 -5.84 -10.77
C ARG A 84 -11.30 -6.06 -10.09
N ASP A 85 -12.09 -5.00 -9.91
CA ASP A 85 -13.35 -5.08 -9.18
C ASP A 85 -14.41 -5.88 -9.96
N GLU A 86 -14.34 -5.92 -11.31
CA GLU A 86 -15.14 -6.81 -12.15
C GLU A 86 -14.68 -8.28 -12.02
N ALA A 87 -13.39 -8.54 -12.16
CA ALA A 87 -12.86 -9.90 -12.17
C ALA A 87 -12.92 -10.59 -10.79
N GLU A 88 -12.61 -9.85 -9.72
CA GLU A 88 -12.39 -10.43 -8.38
C GLU A 88 -13.51 -10.16 -7.38
N ARG A 89 -14.35 -9.14 -7.63
CA ARG A 89 -15.33 -8.65 -6.63
C ARG A 89 -16.77 -8.64 -7.12
N GLY A 90 -17.01 -9.11 -8.35
CA GLY A 90 -18.34 -9.21 -8.94
C GLY A 90 -19.06 -7.86 -9.10
N ARG A 91 -18.32 -6.76 -9.24
CA ARG A 91 -18.87 -5.41 -9.40
C ARG A 91 -18.95 -5.05 -10.87
N SER A 92 -19.98 -4.28 -11.26
CA SER A 92 -20.03 -3.70 -12.61
C SER A 92 -19.15 -2.46 -12.74
N ALA A 93 -18.62 -2.21 -13.95
CA ALA A 93 -17.87 -1.00 -14.27
C ALA A 93 -18.62 0.27 -13.85
N GLU A 94 -19.92 0.34 -14.17
CA GLU A 94 -20.78 1.47 -13.82
C GLU A 94 -20.79 1.72 -12.30
N SER A 95 -20.96 0.67 -11.48
CA SER A 95 -20.91 0.78 -10.02
C SER A 95 -19.57 1.32 -9.51
N VAL A 96 -18.46 0.91 -10.12
CA VAL A 96 -17.13 1.38 -9.76
C VAL A 96 -16.94 2.84 -10.13
N ILE A 97 -17.38 3.26 -11.33
CA ILE A 97 -17.28 4.63 -11.82
C ILE A 97 -18.11 5.57 -10.93
N GLN A 98 -19.35 5.21 -10.61
CA GLN A 98 -20.21 6.01 -9.73
C GLN A 98 -19.59 6.20 -8.35
N GLN A 99 -19.05 5.14 -7.76
CA GLN A 99 -18.35 5.24 -6.48
C GLN A 99 -17.09 6.12 -6.58
N TYR A 100 -16.33 6.00 -7.67
CA TYR A 100 -15.14 6.80 -7.90
C TYR A 100 -15.47 8.29 -7.95
N LEU A 101 -16.46 8.68 -8.75
CA LEU A 101 -16.86 10.07 -8.90
C LEU A 101 -17.43 10.64 -7.60
N ARG A 102 -18.22 9.84 -6.88
CA ARG A 102 -18.90 10.31 -5.67
C ARG A 102 -17.99 10.44 -4.46
N PHE A 103 -17.01 9.56 -4.30
CA PHE A 103 -16.22 9.47 -3.07
C PHE A 103 -14.72 9.39 -3.29
N VAL A 104 -14.26 8.49 -4.18
CA VAL A 104 -12.85 8.09 -4.21
C VAL A 104 -11.96 9.22 -4.71
N ARG A 105 -12.39 9.94 -5.74
CA ARG A 105 -11.63 11.05 -6.33
C ARG A 105 -11.38 12.16 -5.30
N ALA A 106 -12.39 12.55 -4.55
CA ALA A 106 -12.26 13.57 -3.51
C ALA A 106 -11.42 13.08 -2.32
N ALA A 107 -11.61 11.83 -1.90
CA ALA A 107 -10.83 11.22 -0.83
C ALA A 107 -9.35 11.08 -1.21
N GLN A 108 -9.06 10.69 -2.46
CA GLN A 108 -7.70 10.62 -2.98
C GLN A 108 -6.99 11.98 -2.85
N ALA A 109 -7.58 13.04 -3.40
CA ALA A 109 -7.00 14.38 -3.35
C ALA A 109 -6.80 14.90 -1.93
N ARG A 110 -7.72 14.56 -1.01
CA ARG A 110 -7.67 15.04 0.37
C ARG A 110 -6.73 14.27 1.27
N PHE A 111 -6.67 12.96 1.15
CA PHE A 111 -6.02 12.08 2.14
C PHE A 111 -4.80 11.34 1.61
N ILE A 112 -4.69 11.15 0.30
CA ILE A 112 -3.62 10.32 -0.28
C ILE A 112 -2.58 11.19 -0.99
N ASP A 113 -3.01 12.07 -1.88
CA ASP A 113 -2.10 12.89 -2.69
C ASP A 113 -1.15 13.77 -1.86
N PRO A 114 -1.50 14.29 -0.67
CA PRO A 114 -0.57 15.03 0.18
C PRO A 114 0.67 14.21 0.60
N ALA A 115 0.54 12.89 0.73
CA ALA A 115 1.64 12.00 1.08
C ALA A 115 2.80 12.04 0.08
N ARG A 116 2.52 12.38 -1.19
CA ARG A 116 3.53 12.58 -2.23
C ARG A 116 4.59 13.63 -1.88
N HIS A 117 4.20 14.63 -1.09
CA HIS A 117 5.09 15.76 -0.74
C HIS A 117 5.88 15.52 0.55
N ILE A 118 5.54 14.50 1.31
CA ILE A 118 6.15 14.20 2.62
C ILE A 118 6.92 12.88 2.64
N CYS A 119 6.78 12.05 1.61
CA CYS A 119 7.54 10.81 1.50
C CYS A 119 8.98 11.06 1.05
N ASP A 120 9.87 10.11 1.35
CA ASP A 120 11.29 10.16 0.98
C ASP A 120 11.50 9.94 -0.52
N ILE A 121 10.68 9.07 -1.13
CA ILE A 121 10.79 8.71 -2.55
C ILE A 121 9.41 8.71 -3.20
N VAL A 122 9.32 9.29 -4.38
CA VAL A 122 8.19 9.11 -5.30
C VAL A 122 8.65 8.24 -6.46
N VAL A 123 7.98 7.11 -6.65
CA VAL A 123 8.21 6.19 -7.77
C VAL A 123 7.06 6.35 -8.75
N SER A 124 7.34 6.76 -9.98
CA SER A 124 6.32 6.91 -11.02
C SER A 124 6.04 5.57 -11.71
N CYS A 125 4.80 5.11 -11.60
CA CYS A 125 4.31 3.89 -12.25
C CYS A 125 3.58 4.25 -13.56
N GLU A 126 4.19 5.10 -14.38
CA GLU A 126 3.68 5.50 -15.71
C GLU A 126 3.82 4.41 -16.77
N VAL A 127 4.43 3.28 -16.45
CA VAL A 127 4.67 2.23 -17.43
C VAL A 127 3.35 1.80 -18.04
N ALA A 128 3.02 2.48 -19.10
CA ALA A 128 1.95 2.11 -20.01
C ALA A 128 2.42 0.93 -20.83
N SER A 129 2.40 -0.26 -20.26
CA SER A 129 2.22 -1.41 -21.12
C SER A 129 0.84 -1.22 -21.76
N PRO A 130 0.71 -1.20 -23.09
CA PRO A 130 -0.60 -1.21 -23.74
C PRO A 130 -1.42 -2.44 -23.31
N ASN A 131 -0.77 -3.46 -22.79
CA ASN A 131 -1.39 -4.60 -22.13
C ASN A 131 -1.30 -4.42 -20.60
N LEU A 132 -2.37 -3.90 -19.99
CA LEU A 132 -2.48 -3.70 -18.54
C LEU A 132 -2.47 -5.02 -17.75
N ASP A 133 -2.67 -6.15 -18.41
CA ASP A 133 -2.71 -7.48 -17.79
C ASP A 133 -1.34 -8.18 -17.86
N ALA A 134 -0.40 -7.66 -18.66
CA ALA A 134 0.97 -8.17 -18.68
C ALA A 134 1.72 -7.70 -17.42
N PRO A 135 2.47 -8.60 -16.77
CA PRO A 135 3.39 -8.17 -15.72
C PRO A 135 4.41 -7.18 -16.35
N PRO A 136 4.87 -6.19 -15.56
CA PRO A 136 5.93 -5.30 -16.03
C PRO A 136 7.18 -6.15 -16.37
N ASP A 137 7.88 -5.75 -17.43
CA ASP A 137 9.16 -6.37 -17.76
C ASP A 137 10.23 -6.07 -16.70
N ALA A 138 11.30 -6.89 -16.68
CA ALA A 138 12.35 -6.77 -15.69
C ALA A 138 13.00 -5.37 -15.68
N ASP A 139 13.26 -4.79 -16.85
CA ASP A 139 13.89 -3.47 -16.96
C ASP A 139 12.98 -2.36 -16.41
N SER A 140 11.67 -2.51 -16.54
CA SER A 140 10.69 -1.60 -15.94
C SER A 140 10.67 -1.72 -14.43
N ILE A 141 10.72 -2.95 -13.90
CA ILE A 141 10.81 -3.20 -12.46
C ILE A 141 12.11 -2.59 -11.91
N ASP A 142 13.23 -2.86 -12.54
CA ASP A 142 14.55 -2.36 -12.10
C ASP A 142 14.58 -0.84 -12.04
N ARG A 143 14.03 -0.17 -13.05
CA ARG A 143 13.93 1.30 -13.04
C ARG A 143 13.06 1.83 -11.89
N LEU A 144 11.99 1.14 -11.55
CA LEU A 144 11.12 1.51 -10.43
C LEU A 144 11.79 1.27 -9.08
N VAL A 145 12.55 0.20 -8.96
CA VAL A 145 13.16 -0.24 -7.70
C VAL A 145 14.50 0.45 -7.43
N ALA A 146 15.24 0.86 -8.46
CA ALA A 146 16.58 1.44 -8.31
C ALA A 146 16.67 2.61 -7.31
N PRO A 147 15.75 3.61 -7.29
CA PRO A 147 15.78 4.67 -6.29
C PRO A 147 15.58 4.15 -4.87
N VAL A 148 14.72 3.16 -4.69
CA VAL A 148 14.43 2.52 -3.40
C VAL A 148 15.67 1.77 -2.91
N TRP A 149 16.31 0.97 -3.78
CA TRP A 149 17.56 0.26 -3.49
C TRP A 149 18.68 1.21 -3.07
N THR A 150 18.83 2.30 -3.80
CA THR A 150 19.83 3.32 -3.48
C THR A 150 19.66 3.88 -2.06
N GLN A 151 18.43 4.11 -1.64
CA GLN A 151 18.16 4.61 -0.29
C GLN A 151 18.34 3.53 0.78
N LEU A 152 17.91 2.30 0.51
CA LEU A 152 18.12 1.18 1.43
C LEU A 152 19.61 0.95 1.71
N HIS A 153 20.46 1.02 0.69
CA HIS A 153 21.92 0.93 0.88
C HIS A 153 22.47 2.04 1.77
N LYS A 154 21.98 3.29 1.62
CA LYS A 154 22.39 4.40 2.51
C LYS A 154 21.95 4.17 3.96
N LEU A 155 20.88 3.43 4.19
CA LEU A 155 20.39 3.01 5.51
C LEU A 155 21.14 1.77 6.05
N GLY A 156 22.13 1.26 5.31
CA GLY A 156 22.92 0.11 5.74
C GLY A 156 22.30 -1.25 5.46
N VAL A 157 21.27 -1.31 4.63
CA VAL A 157 20.66 -2.57 4.21
C VAL A 157 21.55 -3.20 3.13
N ALA A 158 22.13 -4.36 3.45
CA ALA A 158 22.88 -5.15 2.46
C ALA A 158 21.96 -5.79 1.42
N PRO A 159 22.46 -6.06 0.19
CA PRO A 159 21.72 -6.88 -0.76
C PRO A 159 21.33 -8.21 -0.13
N LEU A 160 20.15 -8.69 -0.45
CA LEU A 160 19.73 -10.04 -0.09
C LEU A 160 20.45 -11.01 -1.05
N ASP A 161 21.24 -11.91 -0.49
CA ASP A 161 21.87 -13.01 -1.23
C ASP A 161 20.84 -13.96 -1.82
#